data_a0a84bf61ef69cd25a518cdc15cb9ee0
#
_entry.id   a0a84bf61ef69cd25a518cdc15cb9ee0
#
_cell.length_a   1.000
_cell.length_b   1.000
_cell.length_c   1.000
_cell.angle_alpha   90.00
_cell.angle_beta   90.00
_cell.angle_gamma   90.00
#
_symmetry.space_group_name_H-M   'P 1'
#
loop_
_entity.id
_entity.type
_entity.pdbx_description
1 polymer ?
#
loop_
_entity_poly.entity_id
_entity_poly.type
_entity_poly.pdbx_seq_one_letter_code
_entity_poly.pdbx_strand_id
1 'polypeptide(L)'
;MENNLLEKEKEIILPRYKRWIIFFYLISLSLFESLDQGIIPTSVRTIKIDLKINDIQYGTFNSLFFFGKILGSFSFIFLLNKLNRKILLIISLIIYGISLFIFRFLSQIETLYISRTIIGFFDVFFIVYPPVWSDQYGIKNKKTLMMVLVQIFKPSGVMIGFILGTIFNWKKAIDIQIIILSIYLFFSFFFDKNYFSNKLFSKNKINEDEISKFSLISSSSKNEKKIKKNNNQNIIINLISNPTFMIYVLARASLVFPLTIIQTWIIDYFENALKITDKKIRLISTGIITSTGPTLGILMGGFLLQKVGGYENKKASLISVILFSLSLIGCIFFPFCNNIITLSISLWIGFFFGSSLFPILIGIILSCNENEFKASANSMTTFISNVIGHMPAPYIYGVINNKYGKDYPKFAMKCTVFSMFFCLIFLIFGMVFKYSVNDDQDNEKEMEIKE
;
A
#
# COMPACT_ATOMS: atom_id res chain seq x y z
N MET A 1 4.66 -27.98 44.33
CA MET A 1 4.17 -26.68 43.87
C MET A 1 4.76 -26.27 42.51
N GLU A 2 5.95 -26.70 42.15
CA GLU A 2 6.58 -26.42 40.84
C GLU A 2 5.91 -27.09 39.63
N ASN A 3 5.36 -28.30 39.77
CA ASN A 3 4.69 -29.00 38.69
C ASN A 3 3.35 -28.39 38.25
N ASN A 4 2.69 -27.58 39.08
CA ASN A 4 1.45 -26.88 38.77
C ASN A 4 1.67 -25.54 38.04
N LEU A 5 2.89 -25.00 37.97
CA LEU A 5 3.24 -23.81 37.21
C LEU A 5 3.62 -24.13 35.76
N LEU A 6 4.11 -25.33 35.49
CA LEU A 6 4.48 -25.79 34.15
C LEU A 6 3.27 -26.21 33.27
N GLU A 7 2.15 -26.61 33.91
CA GLU A 7 0.92 -26.96 33.17
C GLU A 7 0.10 -25.73 32.66
N LYS A 8 0.38 -24.52 33.14
CA LYS A 8 -0.36 -23.32 32.70
C LYS A 8 0.20 -22.62 31.48
N GLU A 9 1.27 -23.11 30.91
CA GLU A 9 1.89 -22.53 29.72
C GLU A 9 1.72 -23.39 28.45
N LYS A 10 0.53 -23.93 28.19
CA LYS A 10 0.21 -24.40 26.85
C LYS A 10 0.26 -23.17 25.92
N GLU A 11 1.39 -22.98 25.22
CA GLU A 11 1.42 -22.17 24.02
C GLU A 11 0.18 -22.52 23.20
N ILE A 12 -0.68 -21.56 22.94
CA ILE A 12 -1.80 -21.73 22.00
C ILE A 12 -1.17 -21.82 20.60
N ILE A 13 -0.55 -22.96 20.32
CA ILE A 13 -0.03 -23.27 19.01
C ILE A 13 -1.25 -23.49 18.10
N LEU A 14 -1.62 -22.46 17.37
CA LEU A 14 -2.67 -22.57 16.36
C LEU A 14 -2.38 -23.76 15.43
N PRO A 15 -3.30 -24.72 15.29
CA PRO A 15 -3.17 -25.80 14.33
C PRO A 15 -2.93 -25.23 12.91
N ARG A 16 -2.10 -25.89 12.11
CA ARG A 16 -1.73 -25.43 10.76
C ARG A 16 -2.94 -25.08 9.89
N TYR A 17 -4.00 -25.89 9.92
CA TYR A 17 -5.21 -25.65 9.13
C TYR A 17 -5.96 -24.38 9.57
N LYS A 18 -6.06 -24.09 10.89
CA LYS A 18 -6.69 -22.87 11.38
C LYS A 18 -5.94 -21.61 10.96
N ARG A 19 -4.58 -21.69 10.92
CA ARG A 19 -3.75 -20.57 10.41
C ARG A 19 -4.06 -20.28 8.94
N TRP A 20 -4.22 -21.31 8.11
CA TRP A 20 -4.60 -21.12 6.72
C TRP A 20 -6.01 -20.55 6.56
N ILE A 21 -6.99 -21.03 7.33
CA ILE A 21 -8.36 -20.52 7.28
C ILE A 21 -8.41 -19.03 7.61
N ILE A 22 -7.77 -18.62 8.72
CA ILE A 22 -7.74 -17.19 9.12
C ILE A 22 -6.96 -16.36 8.11
N PHE A 23 -5.84 -16.86 7.62
CA PHE A 23 -5.06 -16.19 6.59
C PHE A 23 -5.88 -15.94 5.34
N PHE A 24 -6.52 -16.98 4.77
CA PHE A 24 -7.36 -16.83 3.58
C PHE A 24 -8.56 -15.93 3.84
N TYR A 25 -9.15 -15.98 5.02
CA TYR A 25 -10.19 -15.03 5.42
C TYR A 25 -9.69 -13.57 5.36
N LEU A 26 -8.52 -13.28 5.92
CA LEU A 26 -7.98 -11.93 5.96
C LEU A 26 -7.58 -11.40 4.57
N ILE A 27 -6.93 -12.23 3.75
CA ILE A 27 -6.50 -11.78 2.41
C ILE A 27 -7.69 -11.66 1.46
N SER A 28 -8.68 -12.58 1.52
CA SER A 28 -9.90 -12.47 0.71
C SER A 28 -10.77 -11.30 1.17
N LEU A 29 -10.80 -10.99 2.46
CA LEU A 29 -11.45 -9.78 2.96
C LEU A 29 -10.80 -8.52 2.37
N SER A 30 -9.45 -8.44 2.33
CA SER A 30 -8.73 -7.32 1.71
C SER A 30 -9.01 -7.22 0.20
N LEU A 31 -9.24 -8.35 -0.47
CA LEU A 31 -9.63 -8.37 -1.87
C LEU A 31 -11.03 -7.76 -2.07
N PHE A 32 -12.03 -8.23 -1.31
CA PHE A 32 -13.41 -7.76 -1.48
C PHE A 32 -13.63 -6.35 -0.95
N GLU A 33 -12.86 -5.93 0.03
CA GLU A 33 -12.87 -4.55 0.50
C GLU A 33 -12.41 -3.59 -0.61
N SER A 34 -11.44 -3.95 -1.42
CA SER A 34 -10.86 -3.09 -2.45
C SER A 34 -11.68 -3.02 -3.76
N LEU A 35 -12.85 -3.64 -3.84
CA LEU A 35 -13.70 -3.63 -5.05
C LEU A 35 -14.12 -2.20 -5.46
N ASP A 36 -14.47 -1.32 -4.51
CA ASP A 36 -14.89 0.05 -4.80
C ASP A 36 -13.80 0.88 -5.49
N GLN A 37 -12.52 0.56 -5.22
CA GLN A 37 -11.38 1.22 -5.86
C GLN A 37 -11.30 0.89 -7.38
N GLY A 38 -11.92 -0.21 -7.81
CA GLY A 38 -12.08 -0.55 -9.23
C GLY A 38 -13.43 -0.11 -9.81
N ILE A 39 -14.53 -0.25 -9.06
CA ILE A 39 -15.90 0.10 -9.47
C ILE A 39 -16.01 1.61 -9.81
N ILE A 40 -15.45 2.46 -8.97
CA ILE A 40 -15.58 3.92 -9.09
C ILE A 40 -14.92 4.45 -10.38
N PRO A 41 -13.65 4.12 -10.71
CA PRO A 41 -13.05 4.57 -11.96
C PRO A 41 -13.75 4.08 -13.23
N THR A 42 -14.29 2.85 -13.20
CA THR A 42 -15.02 2.33 -14.38
C THR A 42 -16.36 3.00 -14.61
N SER A 43 -16.91 3.57 -13.58
CA SER A 43 -18.23 4.18 -13.58
C SER A 43 -18.18 5.71 -13.50
N VAL A 44 -17.03 6.34 -13.76
CA VAL A 44 -16.82 7.79 -13.62
C VAL A 44 -17.88 8.63 -14.33
N ARG A 45 -18.23 8.27 -15.58
CA ARG A 45 -19.22 9.00 -16.35
C ARG A 45 -20.62 8.89 -15.76
N THR A 46 -21.05 7.69 -15.39
CA THR A 46 -22.37 7.47 -14.80
C THR A 46 -22.48 8.12 -13.42
N ILE A 47 -21.40 8.06 -12.63
CA ILE A 47 -21.31 8.74 -11.33
C ILE A 47 -21.43 10.25 -11.50
N LYS A 48 -20.69 10.86 -12.44
CA LYS A 48 -20.78 12.31 -12.71
C LYS A 48 -22.18 12.73 -13.13
N ILE A 49 -22.85 11.95 -13.97
CA ILE A 49 -24.22 12.24 -14.43
C ILE A 49 -25.23 12.08 -13.29
N ASP A 50 -25.17 10.94 -12.58
CA ASP A 50 -26.11 10.60 -11.52
C ASP A 50 -26.04 11.59 -10.34
N LEU A 51 -24.84 12.05 -10.00
CA LEU A 51 -24.56 12.94 -8.87
C LEU A 51 -24.44 14.41 -9.29
N LYS A 52 -24.49 14.71 -10.60
CA LYS A 52 -24.34 16.06 -11.19
C LYS A 52 -23.05 16.76 -10.75
N ILE A 53 -21.92 16.03 -10.71
CA ILE A 53 -20.63 16.55 -10.27
C ILE A 53 -19.69 16.78 -11.46
N ASN A 54 -18.81 17.80 -11.31
CA ASN A 54 -17.77 18.12 -12.29
C ASN A 54 -16.46 17.35 -12.02
N ASP A 55 -15.44 17.53 -12.87
CA ASP A 55 -14.15 16.83 -12.77
C ASP A 55 -13.38 17.17 -11.46
N ILE A 56 -13.46 18.43 -11.02
CA ILE A 56 -12.84 18.86 -9.76
C ILE A 56 -13.49 18.14 -8.58
N GLN A 57 -14.82 18.12 -8.54
CA GLN A 57 -15.58 17.46 -7.48
C GLN A 57 -15.34 15.94 -7.47
N TYR A 58 -15.25 15.32 -8.64
CA TYR A 58 -14.90 13.90 -8.75
C TYR A 58 -13.45 13.63 -8.30
N GLY A 59 -12.50 14.49 -8.68
CA GLY A 59 -11.12 14.42 -8.20
C GLY A 59 -11.02 14.57 -6.69
N THR A 60 -11.74 15.56 -6.12
CA THR A 60 -11.83 15.77 -4.66
C THR A 60 -12.41 14.53 -3.93
N PHE A 61 -13.49 13.96 -4.47
CA PHE A 61 -14.10 12.74 -3.95
C PHE A 61 -13.11 11.57 -3.84
N ASN A 62 -12.26 11.37 -4.85
CA ASN A 62 -11.24 10.34 -4.79
C ASN A 62 -10.06 10.72 -3.87
N SER A 63 -9.68 12.00 -3.82
CA SER A 63 -8.62 12.48 -2.93
C SER A 63 -8.98 12.36 -1.45
N LEU A 64 -10.25 12.54 -1.10
CA LEU A 64 -10.74 12.40 0.28
C LEU A 64 -10.66 10.96 0.81
N PHE A 65 -10.73 9.97 -0.06
CA PHE A 65 -10.44 8.59 0.30
C PHE A 65 -8.98 8.43 0.81
N PHE A 66 -8.02 9.03 0.10
CA PHE A 66 -6.63 9.00 0.54
C PHE A 66 -6.36 9.88 1.77
N PHE A 67 -7.09 10.98 1.93
CA PHE A 67 -7.06 11.78 3.16
C PHE A 67 -7.53 10.93 4.36
N GLY A 68 -8.63 10.18 4.19
CA GLY A 68 -9.07 9.20 5.19
C GLY A 68 -7.97 8.18 5.53
N LYS A 69 -7.25 7.67 4.53
CA LYS A 69 -6.10 6.76 4.75
C LYS A 69 -4.97 7.40 5.56
N ILE A 70 -4.69 8.68 5.37
CA ILE A 70 -3.68 9.40 6.16
C ILE A 70 -4.09 9.42 7.63
N LEU A 71 -5.31 9.84 7.92
CA LEU A 71 -5.85 9.87 9.28
C LEU A 71 -5.91 8.48 9.90
N GLY A 72 -6.35 7.49 9.13
CA GLY A 72 -6.40 6.09 9.53
C GLY A 72 -5.01 5.54 9.85
N SER A 73 -4.02 5.75 9.00
CA SER A 73 -2.65 5.25 9.19
C SER A 73 -2.06 5.74 10.51
N PHE A 74 -2.26 7.01 10.83
CA PHE A 74 -1.82 7.56 12.10
C PHE A 74 -2.56 6.95 13.29
N SER A 75 -3.89 6.85 13.20
CA SER A 75 -4.73 6.32 14.28
C SER A 75 -4.50 4.84 14.55
N PHE A 76 -4.36 4.03 13.51
CA PHE A 76 -4.21 2.57 13.65
C PHE A 76 -2.86 2.16 14.27
N ILE A 77 -1.81 2.99 14.21
CA ILE A 77 -0.57 2.76 14.97
C ILE A 77 -0.86 2.60 16.46
N PHE A 78 -1.74 3.46 16.99
CA PHE A 78 -2.11 3.41 18.42
C PHE A 78 -3.21 2.38 18.69
N LEU A 79 -4.22 2.29 17.82
CA LEU A 79 -5.38 1.42 18.00
C LEU A 79 -5.00 -0.06 17.96
N LEU A 80 -4.10 -0.48 17.05
CA LEU A 80 -3.62 -1.86 16.96
C LEU A 80 -2.84 -2.32 18.19
N ASN A 81 -2.25 -1.39 18.93
CA ASN A 81 -1.51 -1.69 20.16
C ASN A 81 -2.39 -1.67 21.42
N LYS A 82 -3.46 -0.83 21.43
CA LYS A 82 -4.30 -0.64 22.61
C LYS A 82 -5.55 -1.54 22.63
N LEU A 83 -6.13 -1.80 21.46
CA LEU A 83 -7.40 -2.52 21.34
C LEU A 83 -7.19 -3.98 20.91
N ASN A 84 -8.17 -4.83 21.26
CA ASN A 84 -8.22 -6.19 20.74
C ASN A 84 -8.46 -6.15 19.23
N ARG A 85 -7.55 -6.75 18.46
CA ARG A 85 -7.56 -6.72 16.99
C ARG A 85 -8.81 -7.36 16.38
N LYS A 86 -9.44 -8.36 17.05
CA LYS A 86 -10.73 -8.91 16.62
C LYS A 86 -11.85 -7.85 16.72
N ILE A 87 -11.91 -7.13 17.84
CA ILE A 87 -12.90 -6.06 18.04
C ILE A 87 -12.66 -4.98 16.98
N LEU A 88 -11.41 -4.61 16.73
CA LEU A 88 -11.06 -3.61 15.75
C LEU A 88 -11.45 -4.03 14.33
N LEU A 89 -11.26 -5.32 13.97
CA LEU A 89 -11.72 -5.89 12.70
C LEU A 89 -13.24 -5.75 12.54
N ILE A 90 -14.00 -6.12 13.56
CA ILE A 90 -15.47 -6.05 13.54
C ILE A 90 -15.95 -4.61 13.42
N ILE A 91 -15.40 -3.69 14.22
CA ILE A 91 -15.72 -2.26 14.16
C ILE A 91 -15.39 -1.67 12.78
N SER A 92 -14.20 -2.01 12.25
CA SER A 92 -13.80 -1.54 10.92
C SER A 92 -14.75 -2.02 9.84
N LEU A 93 -15.16 -3.29 9.86
CA LEU A 93 -16.12 -3.83 8.88
C LEU A 93 -17.50 -3.19 8.99
N ILE A 94 -18.02 -2.95 10.21
CA ILE A 94 -19.31 -2.32 10.44
C ILE A 94 -19.30 -0.90 9.89
N ILE A 95 -18.33 -0.08 10.30
CA ILE A 95 -18.30 1.34 9.92
C ILE A 95 -17.99 1.47 8.41
N TYR A 96 -17.11 0.64 7.87
CA TYR A 96 -16.83 0.60 6.43
C TYR A 96 -18.11 0.25 5.63
N GLY A 97 -18.85 -0.79 6.06
CA GLY A 97 -20.10 -1.21 5.43
C GLY A 97 -21.19 -0.15 5.49
N ILE A 98 -21.38 0.50 6.65
CA ILE A 98 -22.32 1.63 6.83
C ILE A 98 -21.92 2.79 5.90
N SER A 99 -20.64 3.10 5.79
CA SER A 99 -20.16 4.18 4.92
C SER A 99 -20.39 3.88 3.44
N LEU A 100 -20.22 2.62 3.00
CA LEU A 100 -20.59 2.19 1.66
C LEU A 100 -22.10 2.29 1.42
N PHE A 101 -22.91 1.94 2.41
CA PHE A 101 -24.37 2.08 2.34
C PHE A 101 -24.77 3.56 2.19
N ILE A 102 -24.20 4.44 3.00
CA ILE A 102 -24.38 5.90 2.90
C ILE A 102 -24.01 6.38 1.48
N PHE A 103 -22.84 5.97 0.99
CA PHE A 103 -22.36 6.31 -0.36
C PHE A 103 -23.34 5.86 -1.45
N ARG A 104 -23.95 4.69 -1.28
CA ARG A 104 -24.87 4.10 -2.26
C ARG A 104 -26.22 4.83 -2.35
N PHE A 105 -26.77 5.27 -1.22
CA PHE A 105 -28.14 5.78 -1.12
C PHE A 105 -28.26 7.31 -1.10
N LEU A 106 -27.25 8.01 -0.60
CA LEU A 106 -27.28 9.47 -0.50
C LEU A 106 -26.61 10.13 -1.70
N SER A 107 -27.26 11.18 -2.23
CA SER A 107 -26.81 11.92 -3.42
C SER A 107 -26.16 13.27 -3.10
N GLN A 108 -26.20 13.70 -1.82
CA GLN A 108 -25.62 14.98 -1.40
C GLN A 108 -24.09 14.88 -1.41
N ILE A 109 -23.42 15.83 -2.08
CA ILE A 109 -21.98 15.78 -2.30
C ILE A 109 -21.17 15.79 -0.99
N GLU A 110 -21.63 16.53 0.02
CA GLU A 110 -21.00 16.61 1.33
C GLU A 110 -21.00 15.26 2.05
N THR A 111 -22.14 14.56 2.02
CA THR A 111 -22.29 13.22 2.61
C THR A 111 -21.41 12.19 1.87
N LEU A 112 -21.29 12.33 0.55
CA LEU A 112 -20.39 11.50 -0.24
C LEU A 112 -18.92 11.73 0.12
N TYR A 113 -18.52 12.97 0.34
CA TYR A 113 -17.17 13.33 0.78
C TYR A 113 -16.85 12.74 2.16
N ILE A 114 -17.77 12.86 3.11
CA ILE A 114 -17.62 12.29 4.45
C ILE A 114 -17.55 10.76 4.38
N SER A 115 -18.45 10.11 3.63
CA SER A 115 -18.46 8.66 3.50
C SER A 115 -17.14 8.14 2.89
N ARG A 116 -16.60 8.81 1.85
CA ARG A 116 -15.31 8.43 1.24
C ARG A 116 -14.13 8.59 2.20
N THR A 117 -14.14 9.64 3.02
CA THR A 117 -13.11 9.84 4.05
C THR A 117 -13.16 8.73 5.10
N ILE A 118 -14.35 8.34 5.55
CA ILE A 118 -14.53 7.25 6.53
C ILE A 118 -14.14 5.90 5.92
N ILE A 119 -14.53 5.62 4.68
CA ILE A 119 -14.11 4.43 3.93
C ILE A 119 -12.58 4.36 3.88
N GLY A 120 -11.91 5.45 3.49
CA GLY A 120 -10.47 5.52 3.45
C GLY A 120 -9.80 5.30 4.82
N PHE A 121 -10.39 5.83 5.90
CA PHE A 121 -9.87 5.65 7.25
C PHE A 121 -9.85 4.18 7.67
N PHE A 122 -10.93 3.45 7.47
CA PHE A 122 -11.03 2.05 7.88
C PHE A 122 -10.39 1.07 6.88
N ASP A 123 -10.19 1.46 5.60
CA ASP A 123 -9.41 0.70 4.61
C ASP A 123 -7.99 0.39 5.10
N VAL A 124 -7.41 1.28 5.90
CA VAL A 124 -6.07 1.09 6.46
C VAL A 124 -5.96 -0.16 7.31
N PHE A 125 -6.99 -0.54 8.05
CA PHE A 125 -6.97 -1.77 8.84
C PHE A 125 -6.73 -3.00 7.96
N PHE A 126 -7.41 -3.07 6.82
CA PHE A 126 -7.34 -4.20 5.88
C PHE A 126 -6.02 -4.24 5.08
N ILE A 127 -5.28 -3.12 5.05
CA ILE A 127 -3.93 -3.06 4.47
C ILE A 127 -2.87 -3.44 5.49
N VAL A 128 -2.97 -2.91 6.71
CA VAL A 128 -1.90 -3.02 7.72
C VAL A 128 -1.96 -4.34 8.47
N TYR A 129 -3.16 -4.84 8.77
CA TYR A 129 -3.31 -5.99 9.65
C TYR A 129 -2.92 -7.34 9.02
N PRO A 130 -3.27 -7.69 7.75
CA PRO A 130 -2.93 -8.99 7.17
C PRO A 130 -1.42 -9.29 7.12
N PRO A 131 -0.53 -8.35 6.73
CA PRO A 131 0.92 -8.58 6.81
C PRO A 131 1.40 -8.81 8.23
N VAL A 132 0.91 -8.02 9.20
CA VAL A 132 1.26 -8.15 10.62
C VAL A 132 0.83 -9.51 11.14
N TRP A 133 -0.40 -9.95 10.83
CA TRP A 133 -0.89 -11.27 11.21
C TRP A 133 -0.04 -12.38 10.58
N SER A 134 0.33 -12.24 9.31
CA SER A 134 1.16 -13.22 8.59
C SER A 134 2.56 -13.35 9.19
N ASP A 135 3.14 -12.27 9.67
CA ASP A 135 4.43 -12.29 10.34
C ASP A 135 4.33 -12.96 11.71
N GLN A 136 3.28 -12.72 12.46
CA GLN A 136 3.09 -13.23 13.82
C GLN A 136 2.66 -14.70 13.87
N TYR A 137 1.66 -15.07 13.09
CA TYR A 137 1.01 -16.38 13.13
C TYR A 137 1.31 -17.24 11.91
N GLY A 138 2.03 -16.72 10.92
CA GLY A 138 2.38 -17.43 9.71
C GLY A 138 3.24 -18.66 9.95
N ILE A 139 3.16 -19.61 9.02
CA ILE A 139 3.95 -20.84 9.05
C ILE A 139 5.39 -20.51 8.70
N LYS A 140 6.37 -20.81 9.60
CA LYS A 140 7.79 -20.43 9.46
C LYS A 140 8.33 -20.61 8.04
N ASN A 141 8.12 -21.78 7.42
CA ASN A 141 8.64 -22.10 6.09
C ASN A 141 7.83 -21.49 4.92
N LYS A 142 6.70 -20.81 5.18
CA LYS A 142 5.81 -20.25 4.17
C LYS A 142 5.49 -18.76 4.39
N LYS A 143 6.16 -18.11 5.33
CA LYS A 143 5.95 -16.68 5.63
C LYS A 143 6.13 -15.79 4.40
N THR A 144 7.19 -16.02 3.63
CA THR A 144 7.47 -15.27 2.39
C THR A 144 6.31 -15.42 1.40
N LEU A 145 5.83 -16.65 1.18
CA LEU A 145 4.68 -16.90 0.30
C LEU A 145 3.42 -16.18 0.81
N MET A 146 3.15 -16.23 2.12
CA MET A 146 2.01 -15.53 2.71
C MET A 146 2.10 -14.01 2.51
N MET A 147 3.30 -13.42 2.67
CA MET A 147 3.53 -11.99 2.42
C MET A 147 3.31 -11.61 0.94
N VAL A 148 3.76 -12.45 0.00
CA VAL A 148 3.51 -12.24 -1.44
C VAL A 148 2.02 -12.29 -1.75
N LEU A 149 1.30 -13.28 -1.21
CA LEU A 149 -0.15 -13.41 -1.42
C LEU A 149 -0.91 -12.17 -0.88
N VAL A 150 -0.55 -11.66 0.29
CA VAL A 150 -1.13 -10.41 0.83
C VAL A 150 -1.00 -9.24 -0.16
N GLN A 151 0.15 -9.12 -0.84
CA GLN A 151 0.38 -8.04 -1.80
C GLN A 151 -0.39 -8.22 -3.12
N ILE A 152 -0.68 -9.44 -3.53
CA ILE A 152 -1.39 -9.74 -4.78
C ILE A 152 -2.90 -9.60 -4.62
N PHE A 153 -3.47 -10.00 -3.49
CA PHE A 153 -4.93 -10.08 -3.32
C PHE A 153 -5.62 -8.71 -3.41
N LYS A 154 -5.02 -7.64 -2.87
CA LYS A 154 -5.63 -6.31 -2.94
C LYS A 154 -5.71 -5.75 -4.38
N PRO A 155 -4.64 -5.72 -5.20
CA PRO A 155 -4.75 -5.38 -6.61
C PRO A 155 -5.72 -6.26 -7.40
N SER A 156 -5.82 -7.55 -7.06
CA SER A 156 -6.78 -8.47 -7.67
C SER A 156 -8.23 -8.06 -7.36
N GLY A 157 -8.50 -7.55 -6.15
CA GLY A 157 -9.81 -7.02 -5.79
C GLY A 157 -10.14 -5.77 -6.61
N VAL A 158 -9.21 -4.85 -6.77
CA VAL A 158 -9.39 -3.68 -7.65
C VAL A 158 -9.75 -4.13 -9.08
N MET A 159 -9.06 -5.14 -9.61
CA MET A 159 -9.36 -5.72 -10.93
C MET A 159 -10.80 -6.26 -11.01
N ILE A 160 -11.21 -7.07 -10.04
CA ILE A 160 -12.59 -7.58 -9.98
C ILE A 160 -13.59 -6.42 -9.91
N GLY A 161 -13.26 -5.37 -9.16
CA GLY A 161 -14.03 -4.13 -9.11
C GLY A 161 -14.17 -3.45 -10.48
N PHE A 162 -13.10 -3.39 -11.28
CA PHE A 162 -13.16 -2.92 -12.67
C PHE A 162 -14.14 -3.74 -13.51
N ILE A 163 -14.11 -5.07 -13.37
CA ILE A 163 -15.03 -5.97 -14.08
C ILE A 163 -16.47 -5.70 -13.66
N LEU A 164 -16.73 -5.67 -12.35
CA LEU A 164 -18.07 -5.43 -11.80
C LEU A 164 -18.64 -4.06 -12.22
N GLY A 165 -17.84 -3.00 -12.14
CA GLY A 165 -18.25 -1.65 -12.53
C GLY A 165 -18.51 -1.48 -14.02
N THR A 166 -17.93 -2.35 -14.87
CA THR A 166 -18.20 -2.35 -16.32
C THR A 166 -19.45 -3.14 -16.68
N ILE A 167 -19.65 -4.30 -16.03
CA ILE A 167 -20.81 -5.19 -16.30
C ILE A 167 -22.09 -4.61 -15.69
N PHE A 168 -21.99 -4.14 -14.45
CA PHE A 168 -23.13 -3.61 -13.69
C PHE A 168 -23.09 -2.08 -13.61
N ASN A 169 -24.25 -1.47 -13.30
CA ASN A 169 -24.27 -0.08 -12.85
C ASN A 169 -23.50 0.03 -11.51
N TRP A 170 -22.77 1.13 -11.29
CA TRP A 170 -21.98 1.36 -10.09
C TRP A 170 -22.76 1.13 -8.79
N LYS A 171 -24.05 1.50 -8.76
CA LYS A 171 -24.95 1.26 -7.62
C LYS A 171 -25.11 -0.25 -7.31
N LYS A 172 -25.38 -1.07 -8.33
CA LYS A 172 -25.51 -2.52 -8.17
C LYS A 172 -24.17 -3.17 -7.81
N ALA A 173 -23.06 -2.69 -8.38
CA ALA A 173 -21.74 -3.20 -8.06
C ALA A 173 -21.37 -2.94 -6.59
N ILE A 174 -21.72 -1.76 -6.03
CA ILE A 174 -21.55 -1.46 -4.61
C ILE A 174 -22.50 -2.31 -3.74
N ASP A 175 -23.74 -2.55 -4.17
CA ASP A 175 -24.68 -3.43 -3.46
C ASP A 175 -24.07 -4.85 -3.31
N ILE A 176 -23.46 -5.39 -4.36
CA ILE A 176 -22.75 -6.69 -4.32
C ILE A 176 -21.63 -6.66 -3.29
N GLN A 177 -20.82 -5.59 -3.27
CA GLN A 177 -19.73 -5.43 -2.30
C GLN A 177 -20.26 -5.41 -0.86
N ILE A 178 -21.32 -4.66 -0.59
CA ILE A 178 -21.96 -4.59 0.74
C ILE A 178 -22.45 -5.97 1.19
N ILE A 179 -23.09 -6.73 0.31
CA ILE A 179 -23.56 -8.09 0.63
C ILE A 179 -22.38 -9.00 1.00
N ILE A 180 -21.31 -8.99 0.19
CA ILE A 180 -20.14 -9.80 0.46
C ILE A 180 -19.50 -9.43 1.80
N LEU A 181 -19.30 -8.13 2.07
CA LEU A 181 -18.71 -7.68 3.34
C LEU A 181 -19.60 -8.00 4.54
N SER A 182 -20.91 -8.00 4.38
CA SER A 182 -21.86 -8.42 5.43
C SER A 182 -21.69 -9.92 5.77
N ILE A 183 -21.45 -10.76 4.77
CA ILE A 183 -21.14 -12.19 4.96
C ILE A 183 -19.81 -12.33 5.73
N TYR A 184 -18.77 -11.57 5.36
CA TYR A 184 -17.50 -11.56 6.09
C TYR A 184 -17.65 -11.08 7.53
N LEU A 185 -18.48 -10.05 7.77
CA LEU A 185 -18.81 -9.60 9.11
C LEU A 185 -19.47 -10.72 9.95
N PHE A 186 -20.42 -11.43 9.37
CA PHE A 186 -21.05 -12.56 10.04
C PHE A 186 -20.02 -13.63 10.42
N PHE A 187 -19.15 -14.06 9.52
CA PHE A 187 -18.09 -15.03 9.81
C PHE A 187 -17.08 -14.53 10.85
N SER A 188 -16.84 -13.21 10.96
CA SER A 188 -15.90 -12.65 11.93
C SER A 188 -16.26 -12.95 13.39
N PHE A 189 -17.56 -13.11 13.69
CA PHE A 189 -18.02 -13.43 15.04
C PHE A 189 -17.61 -14.83 15.50
N PHE A 190 -17.46 -15.78 14.59
CA PHE A 190 -17.12 -17.18 14.92
C PHE A 190 -15.62 -17.40 15.22
N PHE A 191 -14.76 -16.47 14.88
CA PHE A 191 -13.33 -16.61 15.20
C PHE A 191 -13.08 -16.38 16.70
N ASP A 192 -12.17 -17.15 17.27
CA ASP A 192 -11.75 -16.96 18.67
C ASP A 192 -10.89 -15.69 18.82
N LYS A 193 -11.08 -14.95 19.91
CA LYS A 193 -10.30 -13.75 20.26
C LYS A 193 -8.80 -14.01 20.37
N ASN A 194 -8.43 -15.21 20.79
CA ASN A 194 -7.04 -15.62 21.02
C ASN A 194 -6.22 -15.63 19.71
N TYR A 195 -6.87 -15.84 18.56
CA TYR A 195 -6.21 -15.85 17.24
C TYR A 195 -5.83 -14.46 16.74
N PHE A 196 -6.26 -13.42 17.43
CA PHE A 196 -6.00 -12.00 17.14
C PHE A 196 -5.28 -11.28 18.31
N SER A 197 -4.84 -12.02 19.34
CA SER A 197 -4.31 -11.45 20.59
C SER A 197 -2.84 -11.06 20.49
N ASN A 198 -2.45 -9.95 21.12
CA ASN A 198 -1.06 -9.49 21.25
C ASN A 198 -0.24 -10.27 22.31
N LYS A 199 -0.84 -11.17 23.09
CA LYS A 199 -0.19 -11.77 24.26
C LYS A 199 1.06 -12.60 23.96
N LEU A 200 1.19 -13.14 22.74
CA LEU A 200 2.40 -13.87 22.32
C LEU A 200 3.64 -12.98 22.20
N PHE A 201 3.49 -11.71 21.84
CA PHE A 201 4.61 -10.75 21.74
C PHE A 201 5.14 -10.28 23.07
N SER A 202 4.28 -10.17 24.07
CA SER A 202 4.69 -9.74 25.40
C SER A 202 5.57 -10.80 26.08
N LYS A 203 5.34 -12.09 25.80
CA LYS A 203 6.10 -13.18 26.43
C LYS A 203 7.48 -13.38 25.81
N ASN A 204 7.62 -13.31 24.49
CA ASN A 204 8.95 -13.39 23.87
C ASN A 204 9.84 -12.20 24.27
N LYS A 205 9.25 -11.01 24.45
CA LYS A 205 9.97 -9.85 24.94
C LYS A 205 10.38 -9.98 26.41
N ILE A 206 9.55 -10.64 27.23
CA ILE A 206 9.89 -10.92 28.64
C ILE A 206 11.00 -11.98 28.72
N ASN A 207 10.99 -13.00 27.86
CA ASN A 207 12.04 -14.00 27.82
C ASN A 207 13.36 -13.46 27.24
N GLU A 208 13.32 -12.59 26.25
CA GLU A 208 14.52 -11.88 25.77
C GLU A 208 15.03 -10.87 26.81
N ASP A 209 14.14 -10.18 27.52
CA ASP A 209 14.48 -9.29 28.63
C ASP A 209 15.00 -10.07 29.87
N GLU A 210 14.55 -11.29 30.11
CA GLU A 210 15.07 -12.17 31.17
C GLU A 210 16.43 -12.79 30.81
N ILE A 211 16.62 -13.22 29.57
CA ILE A 211 17.91 -13.72 29.05
C ILE A 211 18.94 -12.59 29.00
N SER A 212 18.53 -11.37 28.62
CA SER A 212 19.40 -10.20 28.70
C SER A 212 19.71 -9.77 30.14
N LYS A 213 18.77 -9.96 31.07
CA LYS A 213 19.03 -9.72 32.51
C LYS A 213 20.01 -10.73 33.12
N PHE A 214 19.99 -11.98 32.68
CA PHE A 214 20.95 -12.99 33.16
C PHE A 214 22.37 -12.76 32.62
N SER A 215 22.50 -12.16 31.44
CA SER A 215 23.79 -11.72 30.87
C SER A 215 24.28 -10.38 31.42
N LEU A 216 23.42 -9.58 32.08
CA LEU A 216 23.71 -8.23 32.59
C LEU A 216 23.90 -8.16 34.13
N ILE A 217 23.84 -9.30 34.85
CA ILE A 217 24.23 -9.33 36.29
C ILE A 217 25.73 -9.08 36.48
N SER A 218 26.50 -8.97 35.41
CA SER A 218 27.96 -8.69 35.49
C SER A 218 28.36 -7.23 35.24
N SER A 219 27.45 -6.29 34.96
CA SER A 219 27.85 -4.87 34.83
C SER A 219 26.72 -3.88 35.13
N SER A 220 26.87 -3.22 36.25
CA SER A 220 26.21 -2.00 36.76
C SER A 220 25.73 -1.02 35.71
N SER A 221 24.44 -0.56 35.76
CA SER A 221 24.19 0.87 35.91
C SER A 221 22.71 1.27 35.98
N LYS A 222 22.43 2.16 36.94
CA LYS A 222 21.15 2.79 37.25
C LYS A 222 20.65 3.82 36.18
N ASN A 223 21.30 3.98 35.02
CA ASN A 223 21.04 5.06 34.08
C ASN A 223 20.09 4.71 32.92
N GLU A 224 19.76 3.43 32.69
CA GLU A 224 18.98 3.03 31.50
C GLU A 224 17.47 3.32 31.58
N LYS A 225 16.89 3.47 32.76
CA LYS A 225 15.44 3.71 32.91
C LYS A 225 14.98 5.14 32.51
N LYS A 226 15.87 6.12 32.49
CA LYS A 226 15.55 7.49 32.05
C LYS A 226 15.61 7.67 30.54
N ILE A 227 16.31 6.81 29.81
CA ILE A 227 16.52 6.91 28.36
C ILE A 227 15.27 6.45 27.56
N LYS A 228 14.50 5.48 28.06
CA LYS A 228 13.34 4.92 27.32
C LYS A 228 12.13 5.85 27.20
N LYS A 229 12.00 6.91 27.98
CA LYS A 229 10.82 7.81 27.94
C LYS A 229 10.97 8.98 26.95
N ASN A 230 12.19 9.30 26.53
CA ASN A 230 12.46 10.37 25.55
C ASN A 230 12.59 9.88 24.10
N ASN A 231 12.53 8.55 23.86
CA ASN A 231 12.87 7.96 22.57
C ASN A 231 11.84 8.20 21.43
N ASN A 232 10.56 8.42 21.73
CA ASN A 232 9.57 8.50 20.65
C ASN A 232 9.65 9.80 19.83
N GLN A 233 10.07 10.91 20.40
CA GLN A 233 10.32 12.13 19.64
C GLN A 233 11.61 12.06 18.82
N ASN A 234 12.63 11.39 19.33
CA ASN A 234 13.90 11.21 18.66
C ASN A 234 13.79 10.29 17.43
N ILE A 235 12.87 9.30 17.41
CA ILE A 235 12.70 8.35 16.31
C ILE A 235 12.30 9.07 15.01
N ILE A 236 11.29 9.93 15.05
CA ILE A 236 10.82 10.67 13.87
C ILE A 236 11.91 11.61 13.35
N ILE A 237 12.60 12.30 14.26
CA ILE A 237 13.70 13.21 13.91
C ILE A 237 14.84 12.40 13.24
N ASN A 238 15.24 11.27 13.81
CA ASN A 238 16.29 10.43 13.26
C ASN A 238 15.92 9.87 11.87
N LEU A 239 14.67 9.49 11.65
CA LEU A 239 14.20 9.03 10.34
C LEU A 239 14.23 10.16 9.29
N ILE A 240 13.76 11.36 9.65
CA ILE A 240 13.77 12.53 8.75
C ILE A 240 15.21 13.01 8.47
N SER A 241 16.10 12.88 9.45
CA SER A 241 17.51 13.30 9.32
C SER A 241 18.33 12.33 8.45
N ASN A 242 17.83 11.13 8.14
CA ASN A 242 18.51 10.21 7.25
C ASN A 242 18.23 10.57 5.77
N PRO A 243 19.16 11.18 5.03
CA PRO A 243 18.91 11.66 3.67
C PRO A 243 18.64 10.52 2.71
N THR A 244 19.34 9.39 2.84
CA THR A 244 19.14 8.21 1.98
C THR A 244 17.72 7.68 2.14
N PHE A 245 17.24 7.54 3.38
CA PHE A 245 15.87 7.12 3.67
C PHE A 245 14.86 8.07 3.02
N MET A 246 14.99 9.40 3.25
CA MET A 246 14.05 10.39 2.74
C MET A 246 14.01 10.45 1.21
N ILE A 247 15.15 10.33 0.53
CA ILE A 247 15.20 10.31 -0.94
C ILE A 247 14.41 9.12 -1.50
N TYR A 248 14.59 7.91 -0.95
CA TYR A 248 13.84 6.74 -1.41
C TYR A 248 12.35 6.80 -1.06
N VAL A 249 11.99 7.43 0.07
CA VAL A 249 10.60 7.71 0.42
C VAL A 249 9.96 8.67 -0.58
N LEU A 250 10.66 9.74 -0.98
CA LEU A 250 10.20 10.67 -2.01
C LEU A 250 10.13 10.03 -3.39
N ALA A 251 11.09 9.15 -3.74
CA ALA A 251 11.02 8.36 -4.96
C ALA A 251 9.75 7.49 -4.99
N ARG A 252 9.41 6.83 -3.88
CA ARG A 252 8.17 6.06 -3.76
C ARG A 252 6.93 6.94 -3.86
N ALA A 253 6.89 8.08 -3.19
CA ALA A 253 5.78 9.02 -3.26
C ALA A 253 5.56 9.52 -4.70
N SER A 254 6.65 9.85 -5.41
CA SER A 254 6.61 10.28 -6.81
C SER A 254 6.21 9.15 -7.78
N LEU A 255 6.50 7.88 -7.46
CA LEU A 255 6.06 6.72 -8.23
C LEU A 255 4.54 6.53 -8.13
N VAL A 256 3.97 6.63 -6.93
CA VAL A 256 2.54 6.37 -6.72
C VAL A 256 1.64 7.50 -7.22
N PHE A 257 2.16 8.71 -7.38
CA PHE A 257 1.39 9.86 -7.88
C PHE A 257 0.80 9.61 -9.28
N PRO A 258 1.59 9.33 -10.35
CA PRO A 258 1.05 9.03 -11.67
C PRO A 258 0.24 7.74 -11.70
N LEU A 259 0.62 6.72 -10.91
CA LEU A 259 -0.13 5.47 -10.81
C LEU A 259 -1.56 5.72 -10.31
N THR A 260 -1.73 6.57 -9.29
CA THR A 260 -3.05 6.91 -8.75
C THR A 260 -3.90 7.69 -9.75
N ILE A 261 -3.29 8.63 -10.49
CA ILE A 261 -3.99 9.35 -11.56
C ILE A 261 -4.49 8.39 -12.62
N ILE A 262 -3.61 7.53 -13.14
CA ILE A 262 -3.97 6.59 -14.20
C ILE A 262 -5.07 5.64 -13.69
N GLN A 263 -4.94 5.10 -12.49
CA GLN A 263 -5.94 4.21 -11.89
C GLN A 263 -7.31 4.89 -11.76
N THR A 264 -7.35 6.17 -11.41
CA THR A 264 -8.60 6.92 -11.18
C THR A 264 -9.26 7.38 -12.48
N TRP A 265 -8.46 7.79 -13.47
CA TRP A 265 -8.93 8.54 -14.63
C TRP A 265 -8.80 7.82 -15.97
N ILE A 266 -8.24 6.59 -16.01
CA ILE A 266 -7.98 5.87 -17.26
C ILE A 266 -9.25 5.64 -18.10
N ILE A 267 -10.38 5.36 -17.45
CA ILE A 267 -11.65 5.11 -18.12
C ILE A 267 -12.22 6.42 -18.71
N ASP A 268 -12.15 7.51 -17.94
CA ASP A 268 -12.54 8.84 -18.41
C ASP A 268 -11.68 9.27 -19.60
N TYR A 269 -10.39 8.99 -19.57
CA TYR A 269 -9.46 9.25 -20.67
C TYR A 269 -9.82 8.45 -21.92
N PHE A 270 -10.19 7.18 -21.81
CA PHE A 270 -10.63 6.35 -22.93
C PHE A 270 -11.92 6.89 -23.55
N GLU A 271 -12.87 7.36 -22.74
CA GLU A 271 -14.14 7.89 -23.24
C GLU A 271 -14.00 9.28 -23.85
N ASN A 272 -13.37 10.21 -23.15
CA ASN A 272 -13.36 11.62 -23.52
C ASN A 272 -12.22 12.00 -24.49
N ALA A 273 -11.01 11.46 -24.27
CA ALA A 273 -9.86 11.80 -25.09
C ALA A 273 -9.71 10.92 -26.34
N LEU A 274 -10.07 9.64 -26.24
CA LEU A 274 -9.95 8.68 -27.35
C LEU A 274 -11.30 8.34 -28.00
N LYS A 275 -12.41 8.80 -27.41
CA LYS A 275 -13.78 8.57 -27.90
C LYS A 275 -14.15 7.08 -28.03
N ILE A 276 -13.56 6.23 -27.19
CA ILE A 276 -13.82 4.79 -27.17
C ILE A 276 -15.04 4.55 -26.29
N THR A 277 -16.20 4.31 -26.92
CA THR A 277 -17.48 4.09 -26.23
C THR A 277 -17.78 2.62 -25.95
N ASP A 278 -17.11 1.69 -26.63
CA ASP A 278 -17.34 0.26 -26.45
C ASP A 278 -16.89 -0.23 -25.07
N LYS A 279 -17.88 -0.64 -24.25
CA LYS A 279 -17.65 -1.14 -22.90
C LYS A 279 -16.78 -2.40 -22.85
N LYS A 280 -16.92 -3.31 -23.87
CA LYS A 280 -16.14 -4.57 -23.90
C LYS A 280 -14.67 -4.28 -24.14
N ILE A 281 -14.35 -3.41 -25.07
CA ILE A 281 -12.98 -3.02 -25.39
C ILE A 281 -12.33 -2.36 -24.19
N ARG A 282 -13.03 -1.46 -23.50
CA ARG A 282 -12.52 -0.82 -22.26
C ARG A 282 -12.28 -1.84 -21.16
N LEU A 283 -13.22 -2.80 -20.94
CA LEU A 283 -13.09 -3.84 -19.94
C LEU A 283 -11.85 -4.71 -20.19
N ILE A 284 -11.69 -5.19 -21.42
CA ILE A 284 -10.57 -6.07 -21.78
C ILE A 284 -9.24 -5.31 -21.60
N SER A 285 -9.14 -4.10 -22.15
CA SER A 285 -7.91 -3.31 -22.08
C SER A 285 -7.54 -2.95 -20.65
N THR A 286 -8.45 -2.37 -19.87
CA THR A 286 -8.17 -2.01 -18.47
C THR A 286 -7.97 -3.23 -17.60
N GLY A 287 -8.75 -4.29 -17.78
CA GLY A 287 -8.63 -5.53 -17.06
C GLY A 287 -7.25 -6.18 -17.24
N ILE A 288 -6.77 -6.31 -18.48
CA ILE A 288 -5.43 -6.85 -18.77
C ILE A 288 -4.35 -5.97 -18.17
N ILE A 289 -4.41 -4.66 -18.38
CA ILE A 289 -3.40 -3.70 -17.89
C ILE A 289 -3.31 -3.75 -16.37
N THR A 290 -4.43 -3.63 -15.68
CA THR A 290 -4.45 -3.48 -14.22
C THR A 290 -4.24 -4.78 -13.46
N SER A 291 -4.49 -5.94 -14.08
CA SER A 291 -4.33 -7.24 -13.42
C SER A 291 -2.94 -7.85 -13.65
N THR A 292 -2.57 -7.99 -14.91
CA THR A 292 -1.37 -8.76 -15.25
C THR A 292 -0.09 -7.94 -15.12
N GLY A 293 -0.12 -6.67 -15.52
CA GLY A 293 1.04 -5.78 -15.45
C GLY A 293 1.62 -5.67 -14.03
N PRO A 294 0.85 -5.15 -13.04
CA PRO A 294 1.35 -5.00 -11.68
C PRO A 294 1.73 -6.31 -11.02
N THR A 295 0.91 -7.35 -11.17
CA THR A 295 1.15 -8.65 -10.53
C THR A 295 2.44 -9.28 -10.99
N LEU A 296 2.65 -9.38 -12.32
CA LEU A 296 3.86 -9.92 -12.90
C LEU A 296 5.08 -9.03 -12.61
N GLY A 297 4.89 -7.70 -12.61
CA GLY A 297 5.93 -6.74 -12.26
C GLY A 297 6.44 -6.93 -10.83
N ILE A 298 5.55 -7.02 -9.84
CA ILE A 298 5.93 -7.26 -8.44
C ILE A 298 6.72 -8.57 -8.29
N LEU A 299 6.27 -9.65 -8.95
CA LEU A 299 6.97 -10.93 -8.93
C LEU A 299 8.37 -10.81 -9.55
N MET A 300 8.50 -10.15 -10.70
CA MET A 300 9.78 -9.91 -11.36
C MET A 300 10.72 -9.09 -10.49
N GLY A 301 10.22 -7.99 -9.89
CA GLY A 301 11.00 -7.15 -9.00
C GLY A 301 11.55 -7.91 -7.79
N GLY A 302 10.72 -8.75 -7.15
CA GLY A 302 11.15 -9.63 -6.06
C GLY A 302 12.21 -10.66 -6.50
N PHE A 303 12.03 -11.27 -7.67
CA PHE A 303 12.98 -12.23 -8.23
C PHE A 303 14.35 -11.59 -8.56
N LEU A 304 14.34 -10.41 -9.21
CA LEU A 304 15.57 -9.67 -9.51
C LEU A 304 16.29 -9.25 -8.24
N LEU A 305 15.56 -8.78 -7.23
CA LEU A 305 16.12 -8.42 -5.94
C LEU A 305 16.84 -9.61 -5.27
N GLN A 306 16.23 -10.79 -5.34
CA GLN A 306 16.82 -12.01 -4.78
C GLN A 306 18.08 -12.42 -5.53
N LYS A 307 18.11 -12.33 -6.88
CA LYS A 307 19.30 -12.66 -7.71
C LYS A 307 20.49 -11.74 -7.42
N VAL A 308 20.25 -10.51 -7.03
CA VAL A 308 21.30 -9.50 -6.77
C VAL A 308 21.87 -9.61 -5.35
N GLY A 309 21.35 -10.54 -4.53
CA GLY A 309 21.80 -10.72 -3.15
C GLY A 309 21.06 -9.86 -2.13
N GLY A 310 19.83 -9.42 -2.47
CA GLY A 310 18.96 -8.66 -1.56
C GLY A 310 19.09 -7.14 -1.71
N TYR A 311 18.32 -6.44 -0.89
CA TYR A 311 18.15 -4.99 -0.95
C TYR A 311 19.30 -4.19 -0.30
N GLU A 312 20.15 -4.84 0.48
CA GLU A 312 21.34 -4.21 1.08
C GLU A 312 22.44 -3.95 0.04
N ASN A 313 22.45 -4.74 -1.03
CA ASN A 313 23.45 -4.61 -2.08
C ASN A 313 23.30 -3.29 -2.87
N LYS A 314 24.41 -2.63 -3.19
CA LYS A 314 24.48 -1.44 -4.06
C LYS A 314 23.73 -1.64 -5.39
N LYS A 315 23.81 -2.84 -5.97
CA LYS A 315 23.16 -3.20 -7.24
C LYS A 315 21.63 -3.10 -7.20
N ALA A 316 20.98 -3.19 -6.03
CA ALA A 316 19.53 -3.03 -5.91
C ALA A 316 19.09 -1.61 -6.30
N SER A 317 19.88 -0.59 -5.95
CA SER A 317 19.62 0.80 -6.33
C SER A 317 19.77 1.03 -7.84
N LEU A 318 20.82 0.45 -8.44
CA LEU A 318 21.01 0.50 -9.89
C LEU A 318 19.86 -0.16 -10.65
N ILE A 319 19.44 -1.36 -10.22
CA ILE A 319 18.29 -2.07 -10.82
C ILE A 319 17.04 -1.22 -10.72
N SER A 320 16.80 -0.52 -9.61
CA SER A 320 15.62 0.35 -9.47
C SER A 320 15.61 1.47 -10.51
N VAL A 321 16.75 2.10 -10.79
CA VAL A 321 16.89 3.12 -11.84
C VAL A 321 16.61 2.53 -13.22
N ILE A 322 17.20 1.38 -13.55
CA ILE A 322 17.01 0.72 -14.85
C ILE A 322 15.54 0.35 -15.08
N LEU A 323 14.91 -0.31 -14.11
CA LEU A 323 13.52 -0.73 -14.21
C LEU A 323 12.57 0.47 -14.34
N PHE A 324 12.83 1.54 -13.60
CA PHE A 324 12.01 2.74 -13.71
C PHE A 324 12.22 3.46 -15.05
N SER A 325 13.43 3.49 -15.57
CA SER A 325 13.70 4.04 -16.92
C SER A 325 12.94 3.28 -18.00
N LEU A 326 12.85 1.95 -17.90
CA LEU A 326 12.03 1.13 -18.80
C LEU A 326 10.53 1.42 -18.63
N SER A 327 10.06 1.62 -17.38
CA SER A 327 8.69 2.03 -17.11
C SER A 327 8.38 3.40 -17.73
N LEU A 328 9.27 4.36 -17.58
CA LEU A 328 9.12 5.70 -18.15
C LEU A 328 9.07 5.65 -19.68
N ILE A 329 9.97 4.91 -20.33
CA ILE A 329 9.97 4.70 -21.78
C ILE A 329 8.63 4.09 -22.21
N GLY A 330 8.13 3.08 -21.52
CA GLY A 330 6.83 2.50 -21.77
C GLY A 330 5.69 3.52 -21.68
N CYS A 331 5.68 4.37 -20.66
CA CYS A 331 4.62 5.34 -20.42
C CYS A 331 4.71 6.61 -21.28
N ILE A 332 5.89 7.02 -21.77
CA ILE A 332 6.08 8.29 -22.49
C ILE A 332 5.29 8.33 -23.80
N PHE A 333 5.14 7.19 -24.46
CA PHE A 333 4.38 7.05 -25.69
C PHE A 333 2.88 7.02 -25.49
N PHE A 334 2.41 6.69 -24.28
CA PHE A 334 1.01 6.49 -23.96
C PHE A 334 0.09 7.67 -24.37
N PRO A 335 0.36 8.95 -24.02
CA PRO A 335 -0.54 10.06 -24.39
C PRO A 335 -0.56 10.39 -25.88
N PHE A 336 0.41 9.90 -26.64
CA PHE A 336 0.52 10.14 -28.07
C PHE A 336 -0.14 9.03 -28.92
N CYS A 337 -0.44 7.88 -28.32
CA CYS A 337 -1.14 6.81 -28.99
C CYS A 337 -2.60 7.18 -29.27
N ASN A 338 -3.07 6.84 -30.46
CA ASN A 338 -4.49 6.95 -30.85
C ASN A 338 -5.17 5.57 -30.93
N ASN A 339 -4.39 4.52 -31.16
CA ASN A 339 -4.88 3.16 -31.22
C ASN A 339 -4.89 2.54 -29.81
N ILE A 340 -6.02 1.93 -29.42
CA ILE A 340 -6.19 1.34 -28.11
C ILE A 340 -5.20 0.19 -27.83
N ILE A 341 -4.80 -0.56 -28.86
CA ILE A 341 -3.86 -1.68 -28.71
C ILE A 341 -2.48 -1.16 -28.34
N THR A 342 -1.95 -0.20 -29.12
CA THR A 342 -0.63 0.40 -28.84
C THR A 342 -0.61 1.10 -27.49
N LEU A 343 -1.71 1.77 -27.13
CA LEU A 343 -1.89 2.41 -25.85
C LEU A 343 -1.91 1.40 -24.70
N SER A 344 -2.64 0.29 -24.86
CA SER A 344 -2.71 -0.77 -23.87
C SER A 344 -1.36 -1.44 -23.64
N ILE A 345 -0.60 -1.69 -24.70
CA ILE A 345 0.77 -2.24 -24.62
C ILE A 345 1.69 -1.26 -23.91
N SER A 346 1.65 0.03 -24.27
CA SER A 346 2.43 1.09 -23.64
C SER A 346 2.20 1.17 -22.13
N LEU A 347 0.92 1.22 -21.71
CA LEU A 347 0.55 1.22 -20.30
C LEU A 347 0.93 -0.08 -19.59
N TRP A 348 0.72 -1.23 -20.23
CA TRP A 348 1.08 -2.52 -19.65
C TRP A 348 2.58 -2.59 -19.34
N ILE A 349 3.44 -2.17 -20.27
CA ILE A 349 4.88 -2.08 -20.06
C ILE A 349 5.20 -1.14 -18.91
N GLY A 350 4.57 0.03 -18.87
CA GLY A 350 4.73 1.01 -17.79
C GLY A 350 4.35 0.44 -16.42
N PHE A 351 3.19 -0.22 -16.32
CA PHE A 351 2.73 -0.85 -15.06
C PHE A 351 3.60 -2.04 -14.66
N PHE A 352 4.03 -2.86 -15.61
CA PHE A 352 4.90 -4.02 -15.35
C PHE A 352 6.22 -3.59 -14.73
N PHE A 353 6.96 -2.71 -15.38
CA PHE A 353 8.24 -2.23 -14.87
C PHE A 353 8.09 -1.29 -13.66
N GLY A 354 7.06 -0.43 -13.65
CA GLY A 354 6.78 0.45 -12.52
C GLY A 354 6.45 -0.30 -11.24
N SER A 355 5.65 -1.36 -11.33
CA SER A 355 5.27 -2.17 -10.18
C SER A 355 6.41 -3.05 -9.65
N SER A 356 7.37 -3.39 -10.49
CA SER A 356 8.57 -4.14 -10.06
C SER A 356 9.42 -3.37 -9.05
N LEU A 357 9.27 -2.04 -8.98
CA LEU A 357 9.97 -1.22 -8.00
C LEU A 357 9.42 -1.35 -6.58
N PHE A 358 8.16 -1.73 -6.38
CA PHE A 358 7.59 -1.77 -5.04
C PHE A 358 8.36 -2.64 -4.05
N PRO A 359 8.67 -3.92 -4.35
CA PRO A 359 9.45 -4.74 -3.43
C PRO A 359 10.88 -4.23 -3.24
N ILE A 360 11.48 -3.65 -4.29
CA ILE A 360 12.86 -3.13 -4.25
C ILE A 360 12.92 -1.90 -3.36
N LEU A 361 12.04 -0.91 -3.57
CA LEU A 361 12.00 0.32 -2.79
C LEU A 361 11.69 0.06 -1.32
N ILE A 362 10.72 -0.80 -1.02
CA ILE A 362 10.42 -1.16 0.37
C ILE A 362 11.63 -1.81 1.02
N GLY A 363 12.31 -2.73 0.33
CA GLY A 363 13.51 -3.36 0.83
C GLY A 363 14.63 -2.37 1.13
N ILE A 364 14.93 -1.46 0.20
CA ILE A 364 15.95 -0.42 0.38
C ILE A 364 15.58 0.51 1.54
N ILE A 365 14.34 1.00 1.60
CA ILE A 365 13.85 1.88 2.67
C ILE A 365 14.01 1.23 4.05
N LEU A 366 13.69 -0.07 4.16
CA LEU A 366 13.84 -0.79 5.40
C LEU A 366 15.31 -1.06 5.77
N SER A 367 16.19 -1.22 4.77
CA SER A 367 17.62 -1.43 5.02
C SER A 367 18.36 -0.17 5.48
N CYS A 368 17.83 1.01 5.18
CA CYS A 368 18.40 2.28 5.65
C CYS A 368 18.20 2.52 7.15
N ASN A 369 17.48 1.63 7.86
CA ASN A 369 17.11 1.83 9.25
C ASN A 369 17.40 0.59 10.08
N GLU A 370 17.73 0.80 11.37
CA GLU A 370 17.93 -0.26 12.34
C GLU A 370 16.65 -1.11 12.54
N ASN A 371 16.83 -2.36 12.95
CA ASN A 371 15.73 -3.32 13.09
C ASN A 371 14.58 -2.84 13.98
N GLU A 372 14.89 -2.07 15.01
CA GLU A 372 13.90 -1.50 15.93
C GLU A 372 13.02 -0.44 15.25
N PHE A 373 13.54 0.30 14.30
CA PHE A 373 12.86 1.42 13.63
C PHE A 373 12.18 1.04 12.32
N LYS A 374 12.38 -0.17 11.78
CA LYS A 374 11.81 -0.61 10.49
C LYS A 374 10.29 -0.45 10.41
N ALA A 375 9.55 -0.76 11.49
CA ALA A 375 8.10 -0.59 11.52
C ALA A 375 7.69 0.89 11.44
N SER A 376 8.36 1.75 12.18
CA SER A 376 8.14 3.20 12.16
C SER A 376 8.53 3.81 10.80
N ALA A 377 9.62 3.35 10.20
CA ALA A 377 10.07 3.74 8.88
C ALA A 377 9.05 3.38 7.79
N ASN A 378 8.47 2.17 7.85
CA ASN A 378 7.42 1.77 6.90
C ASN A 378 6.13 2.60 7.07
N SER A 379 5.74 2.89 8.31
CA SER A 379 4.58 3.74 8.61
C SER A 379 4.79 5.16 8.10
N MET A 380 5.98 5.73 8.33
CA MET A 380 6.37 7.07 7.84
C MET A 380 6.40 7.11 6.31
N THR A 381 6.91 6.07 5.67
CA THR A 381 6.92 5.92 4.21
C THR A 381 5.51 5.90 3.65
N THR A 382 4.61 5.17 4.28
CA THR A 382 3.20 5.08 3.86
C THR A 382 2.49 6.42 4.05
N PHE A 383 2.73 7.09 5.18
CA PHE A 383 2.20 8.43 5.45
C PHE A 383 2.63 9.43 4.37
N ILE A 384 3.94 9.57 4.11
CA ILE A 384 4.47 10.50 3.11
C ILE A 384 3.97 10.16 1.71
N SER A 385 3.91 8.87 1.35
CA SER A 385 3.38 8.43 0.05
C SER A 385 1.91 8.78 -0.12
N ASN A 386 1.11 8.72 0.94
CA ASN A 386 -0.29 9.13 0.90
C ASN A 386 -0.44 10.65 0.80
N VAL A 387 0.36 11.43 1.54
CA VAL A 387 0.28 12.90 1.57
C VAL A 387 0.74 13.51 0.24
N ILE A 388 1.88 13.08 -0.28
CA ILE A 388 2.51 13.67 -1.47
C ILE A 388 2.08 12.95 -2.75
N GLY A 389 1.92 11.62 -2.69
CA GLY A 389 1.63 10.79 -3.86
C GLY A 389 0.14 10.62 -4.11
N HIS A 390 -0.53 9.85 -3.27
CA HIS A 390 -1.91 9.41 -3.54
C HIS A 390 -2.96 10.51 -3.41
N MET A 391 -2.93 11.32 -2.34
CA MET A 391 -3.99 12.27 -2.02
C MET A 391 -4.13 13.40 -3.05
N PRO A 392 -3.05 14.12 -3.45
CA PRO A 392 -3.18 15.25 -4.37
C PRO A 392 -3.42 14.82 -5.81
N ALA A 393 -3.07 13.59 -6.18
CA ALA A 393 -3.05 13.11 -7.55
C ALA A 393 -4.40 13.20 -8.28
N PRO A 394 -5.51 12.63 -7.75
CA PRO A 394 -6.81 12.71 -8.44
C PRO A 394 -7.35 14.14 -8.54
N TYR A 395 -7.12 14.95 -7.52
CA TYR A 395 -7.55 16.35 -7.49
C TYR A 395 -6.81 17.20 -8.52
N ILE A 396 -5.47 17.11 -8.57
CA ILE A 396 -4.65 17.87 -9.52
C ILE A 396 -5.04 17.52 -10.96
N TYR A 397 -5.20 16.23 -11.28
CA TYR A 397 -5.68 15.83 -12.59
C TYR A 397 -7.08 16.40 -12.88
N GLY A 398 -8.02 16.35 -11.94
CA GLY A 398 -9.36 16.88 -12.09
C GLY A 398 -9.37 18.38 -12.38
N VAL A 399 -8.51 19.17 -11.71
CA VAL A 399 -8.35 20.62 -11.96
C VAL A 399 -7.82 20.87 -13.37
N ILE A 400 -6.76 20.17 -13.78
CA ILE A 400 -6.17 20.32 -15.11
C ILE A 400 -7.19 19.93 -16.21
N ASN A 401 -7.87 18.80 -16.01
CA ASN A 401 -8.85 18.30 -16.97
C ASN A 401 -10.08 19.21 -17.09
N ASN A 402 -10.56 19.75 -15.98
CA ASN A 402 -11.69 20.69 -15.99
C ASN A 402 -11.33 22.00 -16.73
N LYS A 403 -10.09 22.48 -16.59
CA LYS A 403 -9.65 23.76 -17.20
C LYS A 403 -9.30 23.61 -18.67
N TYR A 404 -8.59 22.55 -19.04
CA TYR A 404 -7.99 22.40 -20.37
C TYR A 404 -8.57 21.21 -21.17
N GLY A 405 -9.31 20.30 -20.56
CA GLY A 405 -9.74 19.04 -21.19
C GLY A 405 -10.70 19.21 -22.37
N LYS A 406 -11.45 20.32 -22.41
CA LYS A 406 -12.34 20.62 -23.56
C LYS A 406 -11.55 20.89 -24.83
N ASP A 407 -10.49 21.72 -24.73
CA ASP A 407 -9.69 22.15 -25.88
C ASP A 407 -8.55 21.15 -26.16
N TYR A 408 -7.99 20.57 -25.10
CA TYR A 408 -6.84 19.65 -25.15
C TYR A 408 -7.09 18.37 -24.35
N PRO A 409 -7.88 17.40 -24.85
CA PRO A 409 -8.33 16.23 -24.08
C PRO A 409 -7.21 15.33 -23.53
N LYS A 410 -6.02 15.38 -24.15
CA LYS A 410 -4.85 14.58 -23.74
C LYS A 410 -3.88 15.32 -22.81
N PHE A 411 -4.11 16.62 -22.54
CA PHE A 411 -3.13 17.46 -21.84
C PHE A 411 -2.91 17.02 -20.40
N ALA A 412 -3.97 16.76 -19.64
CA ALA A 412 -3.86 16.29 -18.25
C ALA A 412 -3.05 14.99 -18.14
N MET A 413 -3.23 14.07 -19.10
CA MET A 413 -2.48 12.81 -19.11
C MET A 413 -1.00 13.00 -19.49
N LYS A 414 -0.70 13.95 -20.38
CA LYS A 414 0.71 14.35 -20.68
C LYS A 414 1.41 14.90 -19.43
N CYS A 415 0.73 15.75 -18.65
CA CYS A 415 1.25 16.25 -17.37
C CYS A 415 1.50 15.11 -16.38
N THR A 416 0.63 14.08 -16.34
CA THR A 416 0.80 12.90 -15.50
C THR A 416 2.06 12.13 -15.87
N VAL A 417 2.29 11.87 -17.15
CA VAL A 417 3.52 11.18 -17.60
C VAL A 417 4.75 12.02 -17.30
N PHE A 418 4.68 13.35 -17.49
CA PHE A 418 5.78 14.25 -17.16
C PHE A 418 6.15 14.20 -15.67
N SER A 419 5.16 14.01 -14.77
CA SER A 419 5.43 13.88 -13.34
C SER A 419 6.28 12.65 -12.96
N MET A 420 6.37 11.63 -13.83
CA MET A 420 7.21 10.45 -13.61
C MET A 420 8.72 10.81 -13.57
N PHE A 421 9.14 11.89 -14.23
CA PHE A 421 10.54 12.32 -14.19
C PHE A 421 11.03 12.64 -12.78
N PHE A 422 10.16 13.13 -11.89
CA PHE A 422 10.53 13.36 -10.48
C PHE A 422 10.95 12.06 -9.79
N CYS A 423 10.26 10.95 -10.07
CA CYS A 423 10.65 9.66 -9.51
C CYS A 423 12.03 9.22 -10.01
N LEU A 424 12.31 9.38 -11.31
CA LEU A 424 13.63 9.05 -11.87
C LEU A 424 14.74 9.87 -11.22
N ILE A 425 14.53 11.17 -11.05
CA ILE A 425 15.47 12.07 -10.38
C ILE A 425 15.77 11.58 -8.96
N PHE A 426 14.74 11.32 -8.14
CA PHE A 426 14.95 10.81 -6.78
C PHE A 426 15.62 9.45 -6.75
N LEU A 427 15.35 8.56 -7.70
CA LEU A 427 16.03 7.26 -7.78
C LEU A 427 17.52 7.40 -8.11
N ILE A 428 17.88 8.30 -9.03
CA ILE A 428 19.26 8.59 -9.38
C ILE A 428 19.99 9.20 -8.17
N PHE A 429 19.41 10.20 -7.51
CA PHE A 429 19.98 10.76 -6.30
C PHE A 429 20.15 9.71 -5.20
N GLY A 430 19.16 8.86 -4.97
CA GLY A 430 19.24 7.77 -3.99
C GLY A 430 20.32 6.75 -4.33
N MET A 431 20.52 6.45 -5.61
CA MET A 431 21.59 5.59 -6.06
C MET A 431 22.96 6.22 -5.74
N VAL A 432 23.19 7.48 -6.12
CA VAL A 432 24.45 8.19 -5.88
C VAL A 432 24.76 8.26 -4.39
N PHE A 433 23.80 8.64 -3.55
CA PHE A 433 23.98 8.70 -2.10
C PHE A 433 24.32 7.33 -1.51
N LYS A 434 23.63 6.26 -1.94
CA LYS A 434 23.91 4.91 -1.43
C LYS A 434 25.29 4.40 -1.85
N TYR A 435 25.79 4.78 -3.03
CA TYR A 435 27.14 4.43 -3.46
C TYR A 435 28.19 5.19 -2.64
N SER A 436 28.02 6.51 -2.42
CA SER A 436 28.92 7.35 -1.63
C SER A 436 29.09 6.83 -0.19
N VAL A 437 27.98 6.61 0.53
CA VAL A 437 28.02 6.15 1.92
C VAL A 437 28.71 4.79 2.07
N ASN A 438 28.54 3.88 1.12
CA ASN A 438 29.19 2.57 1.19
C ASN A 438 30.68 2.63 0.82
N ASP A 439 31.07 3.53 -0.08
CA ASP A 439 32.50 3.70 -0.44
C ASP A 439 33.28 4.30 0.73
N ASP A 440 32.66 5.21 1.51
CA ASP A 440 33.24 5.74 2.75
C ASP A 440 33.44 4.64 3.82
N GLN A 441 32.44 3.76 4.01
CA GLN A 441 32.56 2.63 4.94
C GLN A 441 33.58 1.57 4.50
N ASP A 442 33.71 1.33 3.21
CA ASP A 442 34.70 0.39 2.69
C ASP A 442 36.12 0.97 2.85
N ASN A 443 36.31 2.27 2.65
CA ASN A 443 37.56 3.00 2.89
C ASN A 443 37.97 3.05 4.37
N GLU A 444 37.00 3.27 5.29
CA GLU A 444 37.25 3.23 6.75
C GLU A 444 37.72 1.83 7.19
N LYS A 445 37.07 0.77 6.71
CA LYS A 445 37.49 -0.62 7.02
C LYS A 445 38.86 -0.97 6.47
N GLU A 446 39.24 -0.45 5.28
CA GLU A 446 40.60 -0.64 4.73
C GLU A 446 41.62 0.13 5.53
N MET A 447 41.29 1.27 6.14
CA MET A 447 42.21 1.99 7.01
C MET A 447 42.38 1.28 8.36
N GLU A 448 41.28 0.77 8.97
CA GLU A 448 41.35 -0.02 10.21
C GLU A 448 42.15 -1.34 10.06
N ILE A 449 42.22 -1.93 8.88
CA ILE A 449 43.02 -3.16 8.61
C ILE A 449 44.51 -2.84 8.39
N LYS A 450 44.82 -1.58 8.05
CA LYS A 450 46.21 -1.13 7.81
C LYS A 450 46.87 -0.52 9.05
N GLU A 451 46.12 -0.20 10.09
CA GLU A 451 46.60 0.11 11.43
C GLU A 451 46.75 -1.18 12.25
#